data_cb788392bb1368489615cfc5958eec5d
#
_entry.id   cb788392bb1368489615cfc5958eec5d
#
_cell.length_a   1.000
_cell.length_b   1.000
_cell.length_c   1.000
_cell.angle_alpha   90.00
_cell.angle_beta   90.00
_cell.angle_gamma   90.00
#
_symmetry.space_group_name_H-M   'P 1'
#
loop_
_entity.id
_entity.type
_entity.pdbx_description
1 polymer ?
#
loop_
_entity_poly.entity_id
_entity_poly.type
_entity_poly.pdbx_seq_one_letter_code
_entity_poly.pdbx_strand_id
1 'polypeptide(L)'
;MTTYRNDEHTAAAGTVVNALYASLAQGDVAALLAGLDERIEWVVPPGLHYGGTYRGREEVLENVFSRFVSEWQDFTVAPTEVMEAGDRVVALGHYSATNLATGRPMRTRFVHVWRLRDGVPVHFETVLDTHTMVAAM
;
A
#
# COMPACT_ATOMS: atom_id res chain seq x y z
N MET A 1 -12.81 -28.30 6.89
CA MET A 1 -13.15 -27.78 6.76
C MET A 1 -13.77 -27.25 6.40
N THR A 2 -13.74 -26.88 6.32
CA THR A 2 -14.25 -26.32 6.02
C THR A 2 -14.48 -25.52 5.81
N THR A 3 -14.33 -25.16 6.10
CA THR A 3 -14.66 -24.16 5.83
C THR A 3 -14.67 -23.64 4.71
N TYR A 4 -14.51 -23.65 4.04
CA TYR A 4 -14.50 -23.17 3.02
C TYR A 4 -15.59 -22.60 2.46
N ARG A 5 -16.58 -22.44 2.87
CA ARG A 5 -17.74 -21.92 2.37
C ARG A 5 -17.94 -20.52 2.47
N ASN A 6 -17.43 -19.94 3.47
CA ASN A 6 -17.36 -18.51 3.61
C ASN A 6 -16.63 -17.87 2.46
N ASP A 7 -15.66 -18.58 1.95
CA ASP A 7 -14.87 -18.11 0.83
C ASP A 7 -15.68 -18.02 -0.45
N GLU A 8 -16.77 -18.72 -0.52
CA GLU A 8 -17.64 -18.64 -1.70
C GLU A 8 -18.38 -17.31 -1.77
N HIS A 9 -18.61 -16.67 -0.63
CA HIS A 9 -19.40 -15.45 -0.55
C HIS A 9 -18.54 -14.21 -0.35
N THR A 10 -17.35 -14.38 0.22
CA THR A 10 -16.45 -13.29 0.53
C THR A 10 -15.06 -13.70 0.06
N ALA A 11 -14.47 -12.88 -0.80
CA ALA A 11 -13.12 -13.15 -1.25
C ALA A 11 -12.19 -13.20 -0.05
N ALA A 12 -11.22 -14.11 -0.09
CA ALA A 12 -10.20 -14.19 0.92
C ALA A 12 -9.45 -12.86 0.98
N ALA A 13 -9.02 -12.47 2.20
CA ALA A 13 -8.37 -11.19 2.41
C ALA A 13 -7.13 -11.03 1.53
N GLY A 14 -6.32 -12.08 1.38
CA GLY A 14 -5.15 -12.04 0.51
C GLY A 14 -5.51 -11.82 -0.96
N THR A 15 -6.62 -12.38 -1.41
CA THR A 15 -7.10 -12.17 -2.79
C THR A 15 -7.48 -10.72 -3.01
N VAL A 16 -8.17 -10.12 -2.05
CA VAL A 16 -8.55 -8.70 -2.12
C VAL A 16 -7.31 -7.82 -2.21
N VAL A 17 -6.33 -8.05 -1.34
CA VAL A 17 -5.10 -7.26 -1.31
C VAL A 17 -4.28 -7.45 -2.58
N ASN A 18 -4.18 -8.67 -3.08
CA ASN A 18 -3.47 -8.94 -4.34
C ASN A 18 -4.12 -8.18 -5.51
N ALA A 19 -5.45 -8.08 -5.53
CA ALA A 19 -6.14 -7.33 -6.57
C ALA A 19 -5.82 -5.83 -6.49
N LEU A 20 -5.65 -5.30 -5.28
CA LEU A 20 -5.25 -3.90 -5.11
C LEU A 20 -3.84 -3.66 -5.64
N TYR A 21 -2.90 -4.55 -5.35
CA TYR A 21 -1.56 -4.44 -5.90
C TYR A 21 -1.55 -4.57 -7.42
N ALA A 22 -2.39 -5.42 -7.98
CA ALA A 22 -2.50 -5.56 -9.43
C ALA A 22 -3.01 -4.26 -10.07
N SER A 23 -4.00 -3.61 -9.47
CA SER A 23 -4.49 -2.31 -9.93
C SER A 23 -3.37 -1.27 -9.90
N LEU A 24 -2.61 -1.24 -8.81
CA LEU A 24 -1.52 -0.29 -8.67
C LEU A 24 -0.43 -0.54 -9.72
N ALA A 25 -0.11 -1.80 -9.99
CA ALA A 25 0.90 -2.16 -11.00
C ALA A 25 0.49 -1.73 -12.41
N GLN A 26 -0.80 -1.63 -12.67
CA GLN A 26 -1.33 -1.15 -13.95
C GLN A 26 -1.47 0.37 -13.99
N GLY A 27 -1.09 1.05 -12.91
CA GLY A 27 -1.27 2.50 -12.80
C GLY A 27 -2.70 2.93 -12.54
N ASP A 28 -3.56 2.00 -12.16
CA ASP A 28 -4.98 2.29 -11.92
C ASP A 28 -5.23 2.61 -10.45
N VAL A 29 -4.83 3.81 -10.05
CA VAL A 29 -5.00 4.28 -8.67
C VAL A 29 -6.48 4.42 -8.32
N ALA A 30 -7.30 4.82 -9.29
CA ALA A 30 -8.75 4.95 -9.06
C ALA A 30 -9.37 3.62 -8.66
N ALA A 31 -8.98 2.51 -9.31
CA ALA A 31 -9.48 1.19 -8.95
C ALA A 31 -9.00 0.76 -7.56
N LEU A 32 -7.76 1.08 -7.22
CA LEU A 32 -7.22 0.78 -5.89
C LEU A 32 -8.04 1.53 -4.83
N LEU A 33 -8.24 2.82 -5.00
CA LEU A 33 -8.98 3.63 -4.03
C LEU A 33 -10.43 3.17 -3.89
N ALA A 34 -11.06 2.78 -5.01
CA ALA A 34 -12.43 2.27 -4.98
C ALA A 34 -12.56 0.97 -4.18
N GLY A 35 -11.48 0.21 -4.06
CA GLY A 35 -11.45 -1.03 -3.29
C GLY A 35 -11.26 -0.83 -1.79
N LEU A 36 -10.94 0.38 -1.35
CA LEU A 36 -10.74 0.69 0.06
C LEU A 36 -12.06 1.12 0.70
N ASP A 37 -12.16 0.97 2.02
CA ASP A 37 -13.27 1.55 2.76
C ASP A 37 -13.25 3.09 2.61
N GLU A 38 -14.42 3.72 2.61
CA GLU A 38 -14.51 5.17 2.50
C GLU A 38 -13.78 5.87 3.64
N ARG A 39 -13.67 5.23 4.79
CA ARG A 39 -13.01 5.76 5.97
C ARG A 39 -11.68 5.08 6.22
N ILE A 40 -11.03 4.61 5.17
CA ILE A 40 -9.71 3.96 5.29
C ILE A 40 -8.77 4.81 6.16
N GLU A 41 -8.03 4.14 7.03
CA GLU A 41 -6.98 4.77 7.81
C GLU A 41 -5.64 4.31 7.25
N TRP A 42 -4.83 5.26 6.80
CA TRP A 42 -3.60 4.97 6.07
C TRP A 42 -2.42 5.58 6.81
N VAL A 43 -1.54 4.73 7.35
CA VAL A 43 -0.43 5.17 8.19
C VAL A 43 0.87 5.13 7.40
N VAL A 44 1.55 6.28 7.34
CA VAL A 44 2.85 6.44 6.70
C VAL A 44 3.87 6.68 7.81
N PRO A 45 5.06 6.05 7.77
CA PRO A 45 6.01 6.14 8.88
C PRO A 45 6.52 7.56 9.08
N PRO A 46 6.76 7.95 10.34
CA PRO A 46 7.15 9.32 10.67
C PRO A 46 8.55 9.73 10.19
N GLY A 47 9.35 8.78 9.70
CA GLY A 47 10.65 9.10 9.14
C GLY A 47 10.61 9.80 7.79
N LEU A 48 9.45 9.85 7.14
CA LEU A 48 9.25 10.57 5.89
C LEU A 48 8.63 11.94 6.17
N HIS A 49 8.91 12.92 5.30
CA HIS A 49 8.38 14.27 5.50
C HIS A 49 6.85 14.33 5.43
N TYR A 50 6.23 13.35 4.79
CA TYR A 50 4.77 13.22 4.76
C TYR A 50 4.27 12.10 5.68
N GLY A 51 5.06 11.73 6.69
CA GLY A 51 4.65 10.74 7.67
C GLY A 51 3.43 11.19 8.47
N GLY A 52 2.60 10.24 8.84
CA GLY A 52 1.39 10.51 9.60
C GLY A 52 0.27 9.57 9.23
N THR A 53 -0.92 9.87 9.73
CA THR A 53 -2.12 9.09 9.46
C THR A 53 -3.08 9.91 8.61
N TYR A 54 -3.49 9.34 7.48
CA TYR A 54 -4.43 9.95 6.56
C TYR A 54 -5.73 9.16 6.59
N ARG A 55 -6.86 9.86 6.60
CA ARG A 55 -8.18 9.23 6.72
C ARG A 55 -9.05 9.56 5.52
N GLY A 56 -9.60 8.51 4.93
CA GLY A 56 -10.46 8.61 3.76
C GLY A 56 -9.69 8.54 2.46
N ARG A 57 -10.38 8.11 1.41
CA ARG A 57 -9.77 7.90 0.08
C ARG A 57 -9.15 9.17 -0.48
N GLU A 58 -9.80 10.29 -0.25
CA GLU A 58 -9.35 11.56 -0.82
C GLU A 58 -8.04 12.01 -0.20
N GLU A 59 -7.91 11.93 1.13
CA GLU A 59 -6.65 12.27 1.81
C GLU A 59 -5.52 11.35 1.36
N VAL A 60 -5.81 10.06 1.17
CA VAL A 60 -4.80 9.10 0.72
C VAL A 60 -4.34 9.45 -0.70
N LEU A 61 -5.26 9.79 -1.59
CA LEU A 61 -4.90 10.19 -2.94
C LEU A 61 -4.03 11.44 -2.94
N GLU A 62 -4.45 12.47 -2.22
CA GLU A 62 -3.78 13.77 -2.23
C GLU A 62 -2.43 13.76 -1.53
N ASN A 63 -2.31 12.99 -0.44
CA ASN A 63 -1.13 13.07 0.42
C ASN A 63 -0.16 11.89 0.27
N VAL A 64 -0.59 10.81 -0.37
CA VAL A 64 0.26 9.63 -0.55
C VAL A 64 0.51 9.37 -2.03
N PHE A 65 -0.53 9.01 -2.78
CA PHE A 65 -0.34 8.61 -4.18
C PHE A 65 0.11 9.75 -5.08
N SER A 66 -0.34 10.98 -4.82
CA SER A 66 0.11 12.12 -5.61
C SER A 66 1.61 12.34 -5.50
N ARG A 67 2.22 11.97 -4.37
CA ARG A 67 3.66 12.14 -4.16
C ARG A 67 4.48 11.15 -4.99
N PHE A 68 3.92 9.98 -5.30
CA PHE A 68 4.61 9.02 -6.16
C PHE A 68 4.86 9.60 -7.56
N VAL A 69 4.02 10.52 -7.98
CA VAL A 69 4.13 11.17 -9.28
C VAL A 69 4.89 12.50 -9.18
N SER A 70 4.64 13.27 -8.12
CA SER A 70 5.21 14.62 -7.99
C SER A 70 6.65 14.63 -7.50
N GLU A 71 7.04 13.63 -6.72
CA GLU A 71 8.39 13.59 -6.13
C GLU A 71 9.29 12.52 -6.74
N TRP A 72 8.71 11.53 -7.41
CA TRP A 72 9.43 10.38 -7.93
C TRP A 72 9.08 10.09 -9.37
N GLN A 73 10.04 9.47 -10.07
CA GLN A 73 9.85 8.94 -11.40
C GLN A 73 9.82 7.42 -11.33
N ASP A 74 8.83 6.81 -12.00
CA ASP A 74 8.69 5.35 -12.10
C ASP A 74 8.59 4.68 -10.73
N PHE A 75 7.79 5.24 -9.83
CA PHE A 75 7.59 4.66 -8.51
C PHE A 75 6.90 3.30 -8.65
N THR A 76 7.61 2.25 -8.24
CA THR A 76 7.15 0.88 -8.37
C THR A 76 6.97 0.26 -7.01
N VAL A 77 5.83 -0.38 -6.80
CA VAL A 77 5.52 -1.16 -5.61
C VAL A 77 5.54 -2.63 -6.01
N ALA A 78 6.52 -3.37 -5.51
CA ALA A 78 6.75 -4.77 -5.91
C ALA A 78 6.63 -5.69 -4.70
N PRO A 79 5.40 -6.16 -4.38
CA PRO A 79 5.25 -7.15 -3.31
C PRO A 79 5.82 -8.49 -3.77
N THR A 80 6.60 -9.12 -2.90
CA THR A 80 7.20 -10.42 -3.18
C THR A 80 6.52 -11.54 -2.41
N GLU A 81 5.84 -11.20 -1.33
CA GLU A 81 5.20 -12.18 -0.45
C GLU A 81 3.95 -11.55 0.16
N VAL A 82 2.83 -12.27 0.11
CA VAL A 82 1.57 -11.82 0.71
C VAL A 82 1.05 -12.94 1.59
N MET A 83 0.84 -12.65 2.86
CA MET A 83 0.43 -13.65 3.86
C MET A 83 -0.84 -13.20 4.56
N GLU A 84 -1.75 -14.15 4.78
CA GLU A 84 -2.97 -13.87 5.53
C GLU A 84 -2.80 -14.29 6.99
N ALA A 85 -3.36 -13.49 7.89
CA ALA A 85 -3.39 -13.78 9.31
C ALA A 85 -4.74 -13.29 9.86
N GLY A 86 -5.76 -14.09 9.69
CA GLY A 86 -7.12 -13.72 10.07
C GLY A 86 -7.65 -12.56 9.24
N ASP A 87 -8.01 -11.46 9.90
CA ASP A 87 -8.49 -10.24 9.23
C ASP A 87 -7.35 -9.34 8.78
N ARG A 88 -6.10 -9.78 8.94
CA ARG A 88 -4.92 -9.02 8.53
C ARG A 88 -4.22 -9.69 7.36
N VAL A 89 -3.61 -8.85 6.54
CA VAL A 89 -2.75 -9.32 5.46
C VAL A 89 -1.43 -8.59 5.57
N VAL A 90 -0.34 -9.34 5.54
CA VAL A 90 1.01 -8.78 5.60
C VAL A 90 1.67 -8.99 4.24
N ALA A 91 2.19 -7.92 3.66
CA ALA A 91 2.90 -7.98 2.40
C ALA A 91 4.33 -7.51 2.59
N LEU A 92 5.27 -8.28 2.07
CA LEU A 92 6.69 -7.93 2.06
C LEU A 92 7.07 -7.59 0.62
N GLY A 93 7.92 -6.60 0.44
CA GLY A 93 8.33 -6.24 -0.90
C GLY A 93 9.32 -5.10 -0.93
N HIS A 94 9.41 -4.46 -2.09
CA HIS A 94 10.30 -3.35 -2.31
C HIS A 94 9.59 -2.22 -3.03
N TYR A 95 9.98 -0.99 -2.70
CA TYR A 95 9.74 0.19 -3.53
C TYR A 95 10.98 0.45 -4.36
N SER A 96 10.80 0.92 -5.57
CA SER A 96 11.89 1.44 -6.38
C SER A 96 11.40 2.65 -7.16
N ALA A 97 12.29 3.63 -7.32
CA ALA A 97 11.97 4.87 -8.04
C ALA A 97 13.25 5.67 -8.22
N THR A 98 13.17 6.75 -8.98
CA THR A 98 14.23 7.75 -9.06
C THR A 98 13.64 9.07 -8.55
N ASN A 99 14.35 9.73 -7.65
CA ASN A 99 13.87 11.00 -7.11
C ASN A 99 13.99 12.10 -8.16
N LEU A 100 12.91 12.84 -8.38
CA LEU A 100 12.88 13.86 -9.43
C LEU A 100 13.80 15.04 -9.14
N ALA A 101 13.96 15.41 -7.87
CA ALA A 101 14.78 16.55 -7.49
C ALA A 101 16.27 16.25 -7.54
N THR A 102 16.68 15.05 -7.17
CA THR A 102 18.10 14.69 -7.03
C THR A 102 18.62 13.82 -8.16
N GLY A 103 17.75 13.13 -8.88
CA GLY A 103 18.12 12.14 -9.88
C GLY A 103 18.66 10.84 -9.28
N ARG A 104 18.58 10.66 -7.96
CA ARG A 104 19.11 9.47 -7.31
C ARG A 104 18.13 8.33 -7.37
N PRO A 105 18.61 7.10 -7.67
CA PRO A 105 17.76 5.92 -7.62
C PRO A 105 17.53 5.52 -6.16
N MET A 106 16.36 4.95 -5.90
CA MET A 106 15.97 4.45 -4.59
C MET A 106 15.47 3.03 -4.75
N ARG A 107 15.85 2.16 -3.84
CA ARG A 107 15.26 0.84 -3.67
C ARG A 107 15.25 0.55 -2.18
N THR A 108 14.07 0.36 -1.61
CA THR A 108 13.93 0.12 -0.18
C THR A 108 12.93 -0.99 0.09
N ARG A 109 13.13 -1.72 1.17
CA ARG A 109 12.19 -2.77 1.59
C ARG A 109 11.01 -2.17 2.31
N PHE A 110 9.84 -2.78 2.13
CA PHE A 110 8.67 -2.42 2.90
C PHE A 110 8.02 -3.64 3.52
N VAL A 111 7.25 -3.38 4.57
CA VAL A 111 6.27 -4.29 5.13
C VAL A 111 4.96 -3.51 5.15
N HIS A 112 3.93 -4.05 4.50
CA HIS A 112 2.59 -3.51 4.56
C HIS A 112 1.73 -4.38 5.45
N VAL A 113 0.98 -3.76 6.34
CA VAL A 113 0.00 -4.46 7.16
C VAL A 113 -1.37 -3.90 6.83
N TRP A 114 -2.22 -4.75 6.29
CA TRP A 114 -3.61 -4.43 5.95
C TRP A 114 -4.53 -5.05 7.00
N ARG A 115 -5.57 -4.35 7.38
CA ARG A 115 -6.65 -4.94 8.16
C ARG A 115 -7.94 -4.75 7.38
N LEU A 116 -8.71 -5.83 7.27
CA LEU A 116 -9.95 -5.83 6.52
C LEU A 116 -11.13 -6.07 7.46
N ARG A 117 -12.27 -5.51 7.08
CA ARG A 117 -13.56 -5.80 7.74
C ARG A 117 -14.54 -6.15 6.63
N ASP A 118 -15.14 -7.34 6.77
CA ASP A 118 -16.10 -7.83 5.77
C ASP A 118 -15.51 -7.77 4.34
N GLY A 119 -14.23 -8.13 4.23
CA GLY A 119 -13.57 -8.19 2.93
C GLY A 119 -13.13 -6.85 2.37
N VAL A 120 -13.22 -5.76 3.15
CA VAL A 120 -12.86 -4.42 2.69
C VAL A 120 -11.73 -3.87 3.56
N PRO A 121 -10.62 -3.40 2.98
CA PRO A 121 -9.55 -2.78 3.76
C PRO A 121 -10.01 -1.53 4.49
N VAL A 122 -9.84 -1.53 5.82
CA VAL A 122 -10.21 -0.40 6.69
C VAL A 122 -8.98 0.25 7.32
N HIS A 123 -7.83 -0.43 7.29
CA HIS A 123 -6.59 0.10 7.86
C HIS A 123 -5.41 -0.41 7.06
N PHE A 124 -4.47 0.47 6.81
CA PHE A 124 -3.22 0.16 6.15
C PHE A 124 -2.08 0.86 6.87
N GLU A 125 -0.99 0.14 7.07
CA GLU A 125 0.23 0.72 7.61
C GLU A 125 1.42 0.24 6.79
N THR A 126 2.30 1.15 6.42
CA THR A 126 3.57 0.77 5.82
C THR A 126 4.71 0.99 6.81
N VAL A 127 5.60 0.01 6.87
CA VAL A 127 6.86 0.08 7.61
C VAL A 127 7.96 -0.11 6.58
N LEU A 128 8.91 0.78 6.53
CA LEU A 128 9.97 0.69 5.54
C LEU A 128 11.28 1.23 6.11
N ASP A 129 12.36 0.96 5.41
CA ASP A 129 13.64 1.56 5.72
C ASP A 129 13.61 3.02 5.24
N THR A 130 13.17 3.91 6.13
CA THR A 130 13.02 5.34 5.79
C THR A 130 14.37 6.00 5.54
N HIS A 131 15.42 5.54 6.19
CA HIS A 131 16.76 6.08 5.96
C HIS A 131 17.18 5.90 4.51
N THR A 132 17.00 4.69 3.96
CA THR A 132 17.33 4.41 2.56
C THR A 132 16.52 5.26 1.61
N MET A 133 15.23 5.42 1.88
CA MET A 133 14.36 6.22 1.01
C MET A 133 14.74 7.71 1.07
N VAL A 134 14.96 8.24 2.27
CA VAL A 134 15.31 9.65 2.46
C VAL A 134 16.69 9.96 1.86
N ALA A 135 17.60 9.00 1.88
CA ALA A 135 18.94 9.21 1.33
C ALA A 135 18.93 9.52 -0.17
N ALA A 136 17.86 9.15 -0.89
CA ALA A 136 17.71 9.46 -2.32
C ALA A 136 17.07 10.82 -2.58
N MET A 137 16.57 11.48 -1.53
CA MET A 137 15.89 12.77 -1.63
C MET A 137 16.85 13.99 -1.59
#